data_1bd7c735a9372b43a7b0696f3b64f810
#
_entry.id   1bd7c735a9372b43a7b0696f3b64f810
#
_cell.length_a   1.000
_cell.length_b   1.000
_cell.length_c   1.000
_cell.angle_alpha   90.00
_cell.angle_beta   90.00
_cell.angle_gamma   90.00
#
_symmetry.space_group_name_H-M   'P 1'
#
loop_
_entity.id
_entity.type
_entity.pdbx_description
1 polymer ?
#
loop_
_entity_poly.entity_id
_entity_poly.type
_entity_poly.pdbx_seq_one_letter_code
_entity_poly.pdbx_strand_id
1 'polypeptide(L)'
;MTASVPAPPDWSRPERATLRRLSTPRRIQDLLDGLAYRAEDDPASPQRALAERRAHCFDGALLAAAALRFHGAPPLLLDLRAVRDDDHVLAVFRVRGRWGAVAKSNFAGLRYRDPIHRTPRELALSYFDDYFNLEGEKTLREHSGPFDLSRFDALDWTFRDDHLQDIAGRLDGARHFRLLDRGAERLLRPVDERSLRSGTFGADRKGLHASA
;
A
#
# COMPACT_ATOMS: atom_id res chain seq x y z
N MET A 1 -7.23 8.25 45.16
CA MET A 1 -6.64 7.23 44.27
C MET A 1 -6.59 7.83 42.85
N THR A 2 -5.44 8.35 42.45
CA THR A 2 -5.25 8.87 41.08
C THR A 2 -5.13 7.66 40.13
N ALA A 3 -6.14 7.49 39.25
CA ALA A 3 -6.06 6.51 38.18
C ALA A 3 -4.82 6.82 37.35
N SER A 4 -3.88 5.89 37.29
CA SER A 4 -2.69 6.00 36.43
C SER A 4 -3.21 6.00 34.99
N VAL A 5 -2.92 7.08 34.25
CA VAL A 5 -3.16 7.13 32.81
C VAL A 5 -2.29 6.01 32.20
N PRO A 6 -2.88 5.06 31.46
CA PRO A 6 -2.08 4.01 30.83
C PRO A 6 -1.04 4.64 29.89
N ALA A 7 0.17 4.08 29.89
CA ALA A 7 1.22 4.52 28.97
C ALA A 7 0.71 4.39 27.52
N PRO A 8 1.08 5.33 26.63
CA PRO A 8 0.70 5.21 25.22
C PRO A 8 1.18 3.87 24.64
N PRO A 9 0.42 3.26 23.72
CA PRO A 9 0.83 2.02 23.08
C PRO A 9 2.18 2.18 22.38
N ASP A 10 3.00 1.14 22.42
CA ASP A 10 4.33 1.15 21.83
C ASP A 10 4.71 -0.26 21.36
N TRP A 11 5.66 -0.34 20.43
CA TRP A 11 6.21 -1.61 19.95
C TRP A 11 6.83 -2.43 21.08
N SER A 12 6.47 -3.68 21.20
CA SER A 12 7.11 -4.63 22.10
C SER A 12 8.59 -4.83 21.73
N ARG A 13 9.37 -5.40 22.65
CA ARG A 13 10.79 -5.69 22.41
C ARG A 13 11.04 -6.59 21.17
N PRO A 14 10.28 -7.67 20.91
CA PRO A 14 10.40 -8.46 19.67
C PRO A 14 10.04 -7.69 18.41
N GLU A 15 8.97 -6.90 18.44
CA GLU A 15 8.54 -6.07 17.30
C GLU A 15 9.59 -5.02 16.95
N ARG A 16 10.15 -4.32 17.95
CA ARG A 16 11.27 -3.40 17.76
C ARG A 16 12.49 -4.09 17.15
N ALA A 17 12.81 -5.32 17.58
CA ALA A 17 13.91 -6.10 16.99
C ALA A 17 13.64 -6.43 15.53
N THR A 18 12.39 -6.70 15.17
CA THR A 18 11.97 -6.89 13.78
C THR A 18 12.09 -5.59 12.98
N LEU A 19 11.52 -4.48 13.47
CA LEU A 19 11.60 -3.18 12.81
C LEU A 19 13.04 -2.71 12.59
N ARG A 20 13.95 -2.92 13.56
CA ARG A 20 15.39 -2.61 13.39
C ARG A 20 16.03 -3.34 12.21
N ARG A 21 15.60 -4.56 11.90
CA ARG A 21 16.07 -5.32 10.72
C ARG A 21 15.53 -4.79 9.41
N LEU A 22 14.39 -4.10 9.42
CA LEU A 22 13.76 -3.50 8.25
C LEU A 22 14.39 -2.14 7.88
N SER A 23 15.70 -2.05 7.92
CA SER A 23 16.46 -0.80 7.79
C SER A 23 16.52 -0.21 6.37
N THR A 24 15.92 -0.86 5.39
CA THR A 24 15.81 -0.38 4.01
C THR A 24 14.43 -0.67 3.45
N PRO A 25 13.92 0.14 2.49
CA PRO A 25 12.64 -0.14 1.84
C PRO A 25 12.57 -1.54 1.22
N ARG A 26 13.67 -2.05 0.68
CA ARG A 26 13.73 -3.41 0.13
C ARG A 26 13.47 -4.48 1.19
N ARG A 27 14.06 -4.35 2.38
CA ARG A 27 13.81 -5.28 3.48
C ARG A 27 12.38 -5.20 4.01
N ILE A 28 11.75 -4.01 3.94
CA ILE A 28 10.33 -3.87 4.25
C ILE A 28 9.50 -4.64 3.22
N GLN A 29 9.82 -4.50 1.92
CA GLN A 29 9.16 -5.28 0.87
C GLN A 29 9.33 -6.80 1.08
N ASP A 30 10.53 -7.26 1.39
CA ASP A 30 10.81 -8.68 1.66
C ASP A 30 9.95 -9.22 2.83
N LEU A 31 9.71 -8.39 3.87
CA LEU A 31 8.76 -8.73 4.92
C LEU A 31 7.34 -8.84 4.36
N LEU A 32 6.84 -7.85 3.62
CA LEU A 32 5.48 -7.85 3.07
C LEU A 32 5.25 -9.03 2.12
N ASP A 33 6.25 -9.38 1.32
CA ASP A 33 6.17 -10.54 0.41
C ASP A 33 6.01 -11.86 1.18
N GLY A 34 6.59 -11.94 2.38
CA GLY A 34 6.47 -13.10 3.29
C GLY A 34 5.20 -13.15 4.14
N LEU A 35 4.32 -12.13 4.08
CA LEU A 35 3.03 -12.15 4.75
C LEU A 35 1.99 -12.87 3.87
N ALA A 36 1.07 -13.63 4.50
CA ALA A 36 -0.10 -14.14 3.81
C ALA A 36 -0.99 -12.98 3.32
N TYR A 37 -1.71 -13.20 2.22
CA TYR A 37 -2.71 -12.22 1.78
C TYR A 37 -3.93 -12.28 2.72
N ARG A 38 -4.46 -11.11 3.09
CA ARG A 38 -5.65 -10.96 3.93
C ARG A 38 -6.81 -10.56 3.03
N ALA A 39 -7.87 -11.35 3.03
CA ALA A 39 -9.04 -11.13 2.18
C ALA A 39 -10.23 -10.49 2.93
N GLU A 40 -10.07 -10.20 4.22
CA GLU A 40 -11.08 -9.54 5.05
C GLU A 40 -11.10 -8.03 4.78
N ASP A 41 -12.30 -7.44 4.78
CA ASP A 41 -12.51 -6.00 4.46
C ASP A 41 -12.17 -5.05 5.63
N ASP A 42 -12.10 -5.55 6.88
CA ASP A 42 -11.73 -4.73 8.03
C ASP A 42 -10.22 -4.48 8.05
N PRO A 43 -9.75 -3.22 8.08
CA PRO A 43 -8.33 -2.94 8.07
C PRO A 43 -7.63 -3.34 9.37
N ALA A 44 -6.37 -3.74 9.27
CA ALA A 44 -5.52 -4.10 10.40
C ALA A 44 -4.42 -3.05 10.63
N SER A 45 -4.18 -2.71 11.90
CA SER A 45 -3.07 -1.85 12.29
C SER A 45 -1.71 -2.48 11.94
N PRO A 46 -0.67 -1.68 11.77
CA PRO A 46 0.70 -2.17 11.58
C PRO A 46 1.12 -3.23 12.59
N GLN A 47 0.78 -3.03 13.86
CA GLN A 47 1.09 -4.00 14.91
C GLN A 47 0.35 -5.32 14.70
N ARG A 48 -0.96 -5.26 14.42
CA ARG A 48 -1.77 -6.45 14.16
C ARG A 48 -1.31 -7.19 12.90
N ALA A 49 -1.08 -6.48 11.80
CA ALA A 49 -0.59 -7.08 10.54
C ALA A 49 0.77 -7.79 10.74
N LEU A 50 1.68 -7.19 11.54
CA LEU A 50 2.96 -7.80 11.88
C LEU A 50 2.80 -9.04 12.75
N ALA A 51 1.92 -9.00 13.75
CA ALA A 51 1.67 -10.10 14.70
C ALA A 51 0.97 -11.29 14.00
N GLU A 52 -0.06 -11.04 13.21
CA GLU A 52 -0.82 -12.06 12.49
C GLU A 52 -0.08 -12.59 11.24
N ARG A 53 0.96 -11.87 10.78
CA ARG A 53 1.69 -12.15 9.54
C ARG A 53 0.78 -12.23 8.30
N ARG A 54 -0.20 -11.34 8.24
CA ARG A 54 -1.19 -11.21 7.17
C ARG A 54 -1.46 -9.74 6.87
N ALA A 55 -1.66 -9.40 5.61
CA ALA A 55 -2.01 -8.03 5.19
C ALA A 55 -2.66 -8.03 3.81
N HIS A 56 -3.61 -7.14 3.56
CA HIS A 56 -3.98 -6.70 2.22
C HIS A 56 -3.20 -5.42 1.83
N CYS A 57 -3.56 -4.75 0.73
CA CYS A 57 -2.80 -3.60 0.24
C CYS A 57 -2.72 -2.45 1.26
N PHE A 58 -3.84 -2.07 1.87
CA PHE A 58 -3.88 -0.97 2.84
C PHE A 58 -3.12 -1.30 4.13
N ASP A 59 -3.34 -2.49 4.73
CA ASP A 59 -2.61 -2.95 5.91
C ASP A 59 -1.10 -2.99 5.67
N GLY A 60 -0.70 -3.54 4.51
CA GLY A 60 0.69 -3.61 4.10
C GLY A 60 1.32 -2.23 3.91
N ALA A 61 0.56 -1.28 3.35
CA ALA A 61 1.01 0.10 3.20
C ALA A 61 1.15 0.81 4.56
N LEU A 62 0.21 0.60 5.49
CA LEU A 62 0.32 1.10 6.86
C LEU A 62 1.55 0.51 7.58
N LEU A 63 1.75 -0.81 7.51
CA LEU A 63 2.91 -1.46 8.13
C LEU A 63 4.23 -0.96 7.53
N ALA A 64 4.29 -0.80 6.20
CA ALA A 64 5.47 -0.26 5.54
C ALA A 64 5.73 1.20 5.94
N ALA A 65 4.69 2.05 6.00
CA ALA A 65 4.80 3.44 6.46
C ALA A 65 5.29 3.52 7.91
N ALA A 66 4.79 2.64 8.80
CA ALA A 66 5.25 2.56 10.19
C ALA A 66 6.72 2.11 10.28
N ALA A 67 7.15 1.15 9.47
CA ALA A 67 8.54 0.71 9.40
C ALA A 67 9.47 1.80 8.84
N LEU A 68 9.06 2.50 7.80
CA LEU A 68 9.79 3.66 7.26
C LEU A 68 9.93 4.76 8.32
N ARG A 69 8.86 5.07 9.06
CA ARG A 69 8.85 6.03 10.15
C ARG A 69 9.77 5.64 11.29
N PHE A 70 9.82 4.36 11.64
CA PHE A 70 10.74 3.83 12.66
C PHE A 70 12.21 4.13 12.34
N HIS A 71 12.55 4.26 11.05
CA HIS A 71 13.87 4.63 10.54
C HIS A 71 13.98 6.12 10.16
N GLY A 72 13.04 6.97 10.61
CA GLY A 72 13.11 8.42 10.47
C GLY A 72 12.58 8.98 9.14
N ALA A 73 11.98 8.16 8.28
CA ALA A 73 11.30 8.67 7.10
C ALA A 73 9.84 9.08 7.42
N PRO A 74 9.24 10.05 6.71
CA PRO A 74 7.83 10.39 6.90
C PRO A 74 6.93 9.21 6.50
N PRO A 75 5.83 8.94 7.25
CA PRO A 75 4.90 7.85 6.96
C PRO A 75 3.91 8.26 5.87
N LEU A 76 4.32 8.14 4.61
CA LEU A 76 3.55 8.60 3.46
C LEU A 76 2.88 7.45 2.74
N LEU A 77 1.60 7.62 2.42
CA LEU A 77 0.84 6.76 1.51
C LEU A 77 0.62 7.45 0.16
N LEU A 78 0.33 6.66 -0.85
CA LEU A 78 -0.15 7.09 -2.15
C LEU A 78 -1.19 6.08 -2.62
N ASP A 79 -2.37 6.57 -2.98
CA ASP A 79 -3.46 5.78 -3.50
C ASP A 79 -3.44 5.76 -5.03
N LEU A 80 -3.64 4.57 -5.59
CA LEU A 80 -3.80 4.32 -7.02
C LEU A 80 -5.24 3.90 -7.27
N ARG A 81 -6.04 4.81 -7.87
CA ARG A 81 -7.46 4.58 -8.11
C ARG A 81 -7.69 3.93 -9.47
N ALA A 82 -8.50 2.88 -9.45
CA ALA A 82 -8.85 2.08 -10.62
C ALA A 82 -10.32 2.26 -11.04
N VAL A 83 -10.69 1.67 -12.16
CA VAL A 83 -12.08 1.55 -12.62
C VAL A 83 -12.36 0.07 -12.86
N ARG A 84 -13.47 -0.44 -12.35
CA ARG A 84 -13.85 -1.88 -12.43
C ARG A 84 -12.77 -2.80 -11.86
N ASP A 85 -12.14 -2.36 -10.77
CA ASP A 85 -11.06 -3.05 -10.09
C ASP A 85 -10.87 -2.41 -8.71
N ASP A 86 -10.17 -3.07 -7.80
CA ASP A 86 -9.83 -2.53 -6.49
C ASP A 86 -8.77 -1.43 -6.61
N ASP A 87 -8.89 -0.40 -5.79
CA ASP A 87 -7.84 0.60 -5.59
C ASP A 87 -6.63 -0.02 -4.89
N HIS A 88 -5.45 0.55 -5.09
CA HIS A 88 -4.22 0.00 -4.54
C HIS A 88 -3.41 1.05 -3.77
N VAL A 89 -3.12 0.76 -2.50
CA VAL A 89 -2.41 1.68 -1.61
C VAL A 89 -0.94 1.29 -1.48
N LEU A 90 -0.07 2.29 -1.67
CA LEU A 90 1.37 2.18 -1.59
C LEU A 90 1.89 2.95 -0.36
N ALA A 91 2.91 2.43 0.33
CA ALA A 91 3.78 3.27 1.16
C ALA A 91 4.90 3.85 0.30
N VAL A 92 5.02 5.17 0.25
CA VAL A 92 5.99 5.83 -0.62
C VAL A 92 7.14 6.45 0.16
N PHE A 93 8.33 6.44 -0.42
CA PHE A 93 9.54 6.97 0.18
C PHE A 93 10.38 7.73 -0.84
N ARG A 94 11.35 8.51 -0.34
CA ARG A 94 12.29 9.24 -1.21
C ARG A 94 13.73 8.95 -0.84
N VAL A 95 14.56 8.72 -1.87
CA VAL A 95 16.02 8.61 -1.75
C VAL A 95 16.63 9.57 -2.76
N ARG A 96 17.51 10.46 -2.32
CA ARG A 96 18.15 11.48 -3.18
C ARG A 96 17.14 12.23 -4.08
N GLY A 97 15.98 12.58 -3.51
CA GLY A 97 14.92 13.30 -4.22
C GLY A 97 14.06 12.47 -5.18
N ARG A 98 14.31 11.17 -5.30
CA ARG A 98 13.53 10.27 -6.16
C ARG A 98 12.53 9.45 -5.35
N TRP A 99 11.36 9.24 -5.93
CA TRP A 99 10.28 8.46 -5.33
C TRP A 99 10.44 6.98 -5.65
N GLY A 100 10.19 6.16 -4.63
CA GLY A 100 10.01 4.72 -4.70
C GLY A 100 8.80 4.31 -3.88
N ALA A 101 8.41 3.04 -3.95
CA ALA A 101 7.27 2.50 -3.22
C ALA A 101 7.52 1.10 -2.68
N VAL A 102 6.84 0.82 -1.56
CA VAL A 102 6.71 -0.51 -0.96
C VAL A 102 5.22 -0.82 -0.90
N ALA A 103 4.81 -2.01 -1.33
CA ALA A 103 3.40 -2.37 -1.34
C ALA A 103 3.16 -3.88 -1.16
N LYS A 104 2.05 -4.22 -0.51
CA LYS A 104 1.51 -5.58 -0.47
C LYS A 104 0.48 -5.70 -1.57
N SER A 105 0.67 -6.64 -2.47
CA SER A 105 -0.30 -6.93 -3.52
C SER A 105 -0.39 -8.42 -3.79
N ASN A 106 -1.56 -8.82 -4.24
CA ASN A 106 -1.81 -10.15 -4.77
C ASN A 106 -1.31 -10.28 -6.21
N PHE A 107 -1.15 -9.16 -6.94
CA PHE A 107 -0.59 -9.12 -8.28
C PHE A 107 0.93 -8.91 -8.25
N ALA A 108 1.66 -9.71 -9.01
CA ALA A 108 3.14 -9.71 -9.02
C ALA A 108 3.73 -8.35 -9.38
N GLY A 109 3.13 -7.60 -10.31
CA GLY A 109 3.60 -6.32 -10.80
C GLY A 109 3.25 -5.11 -9.90
N LEU A 110 2.36 -5.27 -8.91
CA LEU A 110 1.88 -4.16 -8.09
C LEU A 110 2.60 -4.04 -6.73
N ARG A 111 3.86 -4.42 -6.66
CA ARG A 111 4.66 -4.41 -5.43
C ARG A 111 5.71 -3.29 -5.45
N TYR A 112 6.94 -3.59 -5.13
CA TYR A 112 8.06 -2.66 -4.98
C TYR A 112 8.37 -1.86 -6.24
N ARG A 113 8.74 -0.56 -6.04
CA ARG A 113 9.39 0.27 -7.07
C ARG A 113 10.62 0.94 -6.48
N ASP A 114 11.73 0.84 -7.20
CA ASP A 114 12.97 1.51 -6.84
C ASP A 114 12.83 3.04 -6.85
N PRO A 115 13.60 3.78 -6.02
CA PRO A 115 13.53 5.24 -5.94
C PRO A 115 14.23 5.91 -7.14
N ILE A 116 13.62 5.79 -8.32
CA ILE A 116 14.13 6.36 -9.57
C ILE A 116 13.19 7.44 -10.16
N HIS A 117 11.94 7.52 -9.70
CA HIS A 117 10.90 8.37 -10.25
C HIS A 117 11.03 9.80 -9.74
N ARG A 118 10.89 10.79 -10.62
CA ARG A 118 11.03 12.23 -10.28
C ARG A 118 9.82 12.78 -9.54
N THR A 119 8.63 12.26 -9.87
CA THR A 119 7.35 12.73 -9.36
C THR A 119 6.48 11.56 -8.91
N PRO A 120 5.47 11.82 -8.04
CA PRO A 120 4.45 10.81 -7.71
C PRO A 120 3.72 10.28 -8.94
N ARG A 121 3.50 11.15 -9.96
CA ARG A 121 2.87 10.76 -11.23
C ARG A 121 3.74 9.76 -12.02
N GLU A 122 5.06 9.98 -12.11
CA GLU A 122 5.97 9.02 -12.75
C GLU A 122 5.96 7.67 -12.00
N LEU A 123 5.95 7.71 -10.67
CA LEU A 123 5.83 6.51 -9.85
C LEU A 123 4.51 5.77 -10.14
N ALA A 124 3.38 6.46 -10.13
CA ALA A 124 2.07 5.88 -10.42
C ALA A 124 2.02 5.27 -11.84
N LEU A 125 2.56 5.97 -12.84
CA LEU A 125 2.64 5.47 -14.22
C LEU A 125 3.50 4.21 -14.35
N SER A 126 4.48 3.98 -13.48
CA SER A 126 5.29 2.75 -13.50
C SER A 126 4.50 1.49 -13.18
N TYR A 127 3.31 1.62 -12.60
CA TYR A 127 2.39 0.51 -12.33
C TYR A 127 1.39 0.27 -13.47
N PHE A 128 1.26 1.20 -14.42
CA PHE A 128 0.15 1.25 -15.37
C PHE A 128 -0.02 -0.02 -16.20
N ASP A 129 1.06 -0.58 -16.72
CA ASP A 129 1.00 -1.77 -17.56
C ASP A 129 0.80 -3.07 -16.76
N ASP A 130 1.12 -3.05 -15.47
CA ASP A 130 0.92 -4.18 -14.54
C ASP A 130 -0.43 -4.11 -13.81
N TYR A 131 -1.20 -3.01 -13.99
CA TYR A 131 -2.45 -2.78 -13.28
C TYR A 131 -3.65 -3.15 -14.16
N PHE A 132 -4.13 -4.35 -13.97
CA PHE A 132 -5.24 -4.91 -14.75
C PHE A 132 -6.07 -5.89 -13.91
N ASN A 133 -7.37 -5.98 -14.21
CA ASN A 133 -8.29 -6.91 -13.59
C ASN A 133 -8.17 -8.33 -14.18
N LEU A 134 -8.99 -9.27 -13.69
CA LEU A 134 -8.96 -10.68 -14.15
C LEU A 134 -9.44 -10.86 -15.60
N GLU A 135 -10.19 -9.89 -16.15
CA GLU A 135 -10.59 -9.82 -17.55
C GLU A 135 -9.46 -9.30 -18.45
N GLY A 136 -8.33 -8.92 -17.87
CA GLY A 136 -7.17 -8.36 -18.55
C GLY A 136 -7.34 -6.88 -18.92
N GLU A 137 -8.38 -6.19 -18.43
CA GLU A 137 -8.56 -4.77 -18.67
C GLU A 137 -7.56 -3.95 -17.85
N LYS A 138 -6.87 -2.99 -18.47
CA LYS A 138 -6.01 -2.03 -17.77
C LYS A 138 -6.87 -1.00 -17.04
N THR A 139 -6.85 -1.03 -15.72
CA THR A 139 -7.86 -0.39 -14.87
C THR A 139 -7.38 0.88 -14.17
N LEU A 140 -6.08 1.12 -14.00
CA LEU A 140 -5.53 2.29 -13.33
C LEU A 140 -5.92 3.60 -14.04
N ARG A 141 -6.46 4.58 -13.29
CA ARG A 141 -6.93 5.87 -13.83
C ARG A 141 -6.36 7.09 -13.14
N GLU A 142 -6.19 7.05 -11.83
CA GLU A 142 -5.82 8.21 -11.04
C GLU A 142 -4.81 7.84 -9.96
N HIS A 143 -4.15 8.84 -9.39
CA HIS A 143 -3.34 8.69 -8.19
C HIS A 143 -3.60 9.86 -7.23
N SER A 144 -3.50 9.63 -5.94
CA SER A 144 -3.51 10.70 -4.95
C SER A 144 -2.18 11.46 -4.92
N GLY A 145 -2.15 12.62 -4.27
CA GLY A 145 -0.88 13.17 -3.75
C GLY A 145 -0.34 12.30 -2.61
N PRO A 146 0.94 12.50 -2.19
CA PRO A 146 1.45 11.86 -0.98
C PRO A 146 0.59 12.24 0.24
N PHE A 147 0.06 11.23 0.94
CA PHE A 147 -0.84 11.36 2.08
C PHE A 147 -0.06 11.07 3.36
N ASP A 148 0.07 12.06 4.23
CA ASP A 148 0.89 11.97 5.43
C ASP A 148 0.07 11.44 6.62
N LEU A 149 0.43 10.26 7.11
CA LEU A 149 -0.21 9.61 8.25
C LEU A 149 0.14 10.27 9.59
N SER A 150 1.15 11.12 9.70
CA SER A 150 1.48 11.82 10.94
C SER A 150 0.33 12.69 11.44
N ARG A 151 -0.56 13.13 10.56
CA ARG A 151 -1.80 13.85 10.89
C ARG A 151 -2.77 13.05 11.76
N PHE A 152 -2.61 11.75 11.81
CA PHE A 152 -3.47 10.80 12.53
C PHE A 152 -2.79 10.20 13.75
N ASP A 153 -1.65 10.73 14.18
CA ASP A 153 -0.91 10.21 15.34
C ASP A 153 -1.76 10.18 16.61
N ALA A 154 -2.66 11.14 16.78
CA ALA A 154 -3.61 11.17 17.90
C ALA A 154 -4.62 9.99 17.92
N LEU A 155 -4.74 9.27 16.79
CA LEU A 155 -5.60 8.09 16.65
C LEU A 155 -4.84 6.78 16.88
N ASP A 156 -3.56 6.83 17.22
CA ASP A 156 -2.70 5.66 17.45
C ASP A 156 -2.76 4.61 16.31
N TRP A 157 -2.88 5.07 15.04
CA TRP A 157 -3.06 4.24 13.85
C TRP A 157 -2.04 3.10 13.71
N THR A 158 -0.90 3.19 14.37
CA THR A 158 0.14 2.15 14.38
C THR A 158 -0.27 0.93 15.21
N PHE A 159 -1.10 1.12 16.26
CA PHE A 159 -1.38 0.13 17.28
C PHE A 159 -2.87 -0.21 17.43
N ARG A 160 -3.76 0.61 16.86
CA ARG A 160 -5.21 0.48 17.00
C ARG A 160 -5.90 0.37 15.65
N ASP A 161 -6.92 -0.48 15.59
CA ASP A 161 -7.71 -0.70 14.38
C ASP A 161 -8.91 0.27 14.28
N ASP A 162 -9.37 0.83 15.41
CA ASP A 162 -10.68 1.52 15.58
C ASP A 162 -10.94 2.64 14.55
N HIS A 163 -9.88 3.32 14.07
CA HIS A 163 -10.00 4.48 13.19
C HIS A 163 -9.39 4.27 11.79
N LEU A 164 -8.96 3.05 11.48
CA LEU A 164 -8.30 2.79 10.20
C LEU A 164 -9.25 2.93 9.02
N GLN A 165 -10.53 2.59 9.20
CA GLN A 165 -11.56 2.80 8.19
C GLN A 165 -11.78 4.28 7.89
N ASP A 166 -11.74 5.14 8.93
CA ASP A 166 -11.83 6.61 8.78
C ASP A 166 -10.61 7.14 8.01
N ILE A 167 -9.41 6.60 8.30
CA ILE A 167 -8.18 6.98 7.59
C ILE A 167 -8.25 6.54 6.13
N ALA A 168 -8.73 5.32 5.85
CA ALA A 168 -8.96 4.84 4.49
C ALA A 168 -9.93 5.74 3.73
N GLY A 169 -11.08 6.09 4.33
CA GLY A 169 -12.06 7.01 3.74
C GLY A 169 -11.50 8.42 3.49
N ARG A 170 -10.58 8.91 4.33
CA ARG A 170 -9.90 10.20 4.11
C ARG A 170 -8.86 10.12 3.00
N LEU A 171 -8.19 8.99 2.84
CA LEU A 171 -7.27 8.75 1.72
C LEU A 171 -8.05 8.69 0.41
N ASP A 172 -9.14 7.92 0.36
CA ASP A 172 -10.03 7.85 -0.80
C ASP A 172 -10.63 9.23 -1.14
N GLY A 173 -11.10 9.99 -0.16
CA GLY A 173 -11.59 11.36 -0.35
C GLY A 173 -10.51 12.42 -0.65
N ALA A 174 -9.22 12.06 -0.67
CA ALA A 174 -8.14 12.99 -0.99
C ALA A 174 -8.18 13.40 -2.46
N ARG A 175 -7.48 14.51 -2.78
CA ARG A 175 -7.39 14.95 -4.18
C ARG A 175 -6.62 13.94 -5.02
N HIS A 176 -7.27 13.42 -6.07
CA HIS A 176 -6.67 12.57 -7.09
C HIS A 176 -6.39 13.33 -8.38
N PHE A 177 -5.41 12.85 -9.12
CA PHE A 177 -4.95 13.41 -10.39
C PHE A 177 -5.05 12.35 -11.48
N ARG A 178 -5.74 12.66 -12.57
CA ARG A 178 -5.88 11.74 -13.70
C ARG A 178 -4.53 11.43 -14.34
N LEU A 179 -4.29 10.16 -14.62
CA LEU A 179 -3.14 9.68 -15.37
C LEU A 179 -3.35 9.77 -16.87
N LEU A 180 -4.59 9.56 -17.33
CA LEU A 180 -4.98 9.53 -18.72
C LEU A 180 -6.10 10.54 -19.00
N ASP A 181 -6.13 11.09 -20.20
CA ASP A 181 -7.31 11.73 -20.73
C ASP A 181 -8.25 10.71 -21.40
N ARG A 182 -9.49 11.15 -21.73
CA ARG A 182 -10.51 10.29 -22.35
C ARG A 182 -10.10 9.76 -23.72
N GLY A 183 -9.22 10.46 -24.44
CA GLY A 183 -8.71 10.02 -25.73
C GLY A 183 -7.76 8.82 -25.56
N ALA A 184 -6.82 8.94 -24.63
CA ALA A 184 -5.89 7.87 -24.29
C ALA A 184 -6.60 6.64 -23.72
N GLU A 185 -7.63 6.81 -22.88
CA GLU A 185 -8.41 5.70 -22.35
C GLU A 185 -9.02 4.82 -23.44
N ARG A 186 -9.51 5.43 -24.55
CA ARG A 186 -10.11 4.69 -25.68
C ARG A 186 -9.10 3.88 -26.49
N LEU A 187 -7.83 4.18 -26.36
CA LEU A 187 -6.74 3.47 -27.07
C LEU A 187 -6.19 2.29 -26.26
N LEU A 188 -6.64 2.11 -25.01
CA LEU A 188 -6.16 1.03 -24.17
C LEU A 188 -6.58 -0.32 -24.76
N ARG A 189 -5.63 -1.25 -24.76
CA ARG A 189 -5.86 -2.64 -25.13
C ARG A 189 -5.73 -3.52 -23.90
N PRO A 190 -6.55 -4.58 -23.78
CA PRO A 190 -6.36 -5.57 -22.73
C PRO A 190 -4.94 -6.14 -22.77
N VAL A 191 -4.47 -6.63 -21.62
CA VAL A 191 -3.23 -7.39 -21.57
C VAL A 191 -3.42 -8.76 -22.23
N ASP A 192 -2.36 -9.32 -22.77
CA ASP A 192 -2.38 -10.66 -23.34
C ASP A 192 -2.39 -11.74 -22.22
N GLU A 193 -2.67 -12.98 -22.62
CA GLU A 193 -2.74 -14.13 -21.69
C GLU A 193 -1.44 -14.34 -20.91
N ARG A 194 -0.28 -14.09 -21.53
CA ARG A 194 1.02 -14.23 -20.90
C ARG A 194 1.22 -13.20 -19.79
N SER A 195 0.84 -11.94 -20.03
CA SER A 195 0.87 -10.86 -19.04
C SER A 195 -0.09 -11.15 -17.90
N LEU A 196 -1.32 -11.60 -18.20
CA LEU A 196 -2.31 -11.98 -17.19
C LEU A 196 -1.78 -13.10 -16.28
N ARG A 197 -1.25 -14.17 -16.85
CA ARG A 197 -0.65 -15.27 -16.08
C ARG A 197 0.55 -14.81 -15.25
N SER A 198 1.41 -13.95 -15.81
CA SER A 198 2.56 -13.40 -15.09
C SER A 198 2.13 -12.55 -13.91
N GLY A 199 1.15 -11.67 -14.10
CA GLY A 199 0.64 -10.78 -13.05
C GLY A 199 -0.04 -11.52 -11.91
N THR A 200 -0.72 -12.63 -12.20
CA THR A 200 -1.43 -13.46 -11.21
C THR A 200 -0.59 -14.62 -10.68
N PHE A 201 0.68 -14.76 -11.10
CA PHE A 201 1.54 -15.85 -10.64
C PHE A 201 1.78 -15.78 -9.12
N GLY A 202 1.41 -16.85 -8.43
CA GLY A 202 1.54 -16.96 -6.97
C GLY A 202 0.50 -16.18 -6.18
N ALA A 203 -0.55 -15.65 -6.83
CA ALA A 203 -1.64 -14.96 -6.15
C ALA A 203 -2.45 -15.92 -5.27
N ASP A 204 -2.90 -15.43 -4.11
CA ASP A 204 -3.91 -16.12 -3.30
C ASP A 204 -5.28 -15.98 -3.98
N ARG A 205 -5.88 -17.13 -4.35
CA ARG A 205 -7.17 -17.14 -5.05
C ARG A 205 -8.31 -16.52 -4.26
N LYS A 206 -8.24 -16.51 -2.92
CA LYS A 206 -9.27 -15.89 -2.06
C LYS A 206 -9.27 -14.36 -2.15
N GLY A 207 -8.13 -13.77 -2.53
CA GLY A 207 -7.99 -12.33 -2.72
C GLY A 207 -8.04 -11.90 -4.19
N LEU A 208 -8.47 -12.78 -5.11
CA LEU A 208 -8.75 -12.43 -6.49
C LEU A 208 -10.27 -12.31 -6.64
N HIS A 209 -10.77 -11.08 -6.76
CA HIS A 209 -12.17 -10.82 -7.01
C HIS A 209 -12.39 -10.61 -8.50
N ALA A 210 -13.40 -11.28 -9.07
CA ALA A 210 -13.91 -10.90 -10.39
C ALA A 210 -14.65 -9.55 -10.23
N SER A 211 -14.41 -8.63 -11.15
CA SER A 211 -15.15 -7.34 -11.18
C SER A 211 -16.64 -7.63 -11.28
N ALA A 212 -17.43 -7.03 -10.38
CA ALA A 212 -18.89 -7.12 -10.41
C ALA A 212 -19.48 -6.30 -11.54
#